data_049e74da3aa3790e4029d1bfd32c116c
#
_entry.id   049e74da3aa3790e4029d1bfd32c116c
#
_cell.length_a   1.000
_cell.length_b   1.000
_cell.length_c   1.000
_cell.angle_alpha   90.00
_cell.angle_beta   90.00
_cell.angle_gamma   90.00
#
_symmetry.space_group_name_H-M   'P 1'
#
loop_
_entity.id
_entity.type
_entity.pdbx_description
1 polymer ?
#
loop_
_entity_poly.entity_id
_entity_poly.type
_entity_poly.pdbx_seq_one_letter_code
_entity_poly.pdbx_strand_id
1 'polypeptide(L)'
;MDSSKLSANTPFGNIDSVSAFIPKNDLIDNPGFTFDFSKSSNSSLGKISNQQYNIPRSNPNPNSIFSNPGTYADFNGDGRKDLLWRDDKTGETAIWIMDGKNISEGKFVPSMSSDWEYKLGDFNRDAKSDIFWRNKKTGENSLWIMDGGNVASSTQLQTIDSNWKLDIADFDGDGKSDAFWHNTATGENATWLMDNNNVKTAAYLTRTEDLGWQPTMVDFNGDGRTDLFWRNKNTTETAVWLMNGTDFSGSFLQKMDANWDYKIGDFNGDNRNDVLWQNKATGDTSMWLMNGTLLFSSDLEKVNSDWKADIGDFNGDGKTDIFWRNQRTGENTAWLMDGSSVSTSAFLAKTDPSLKYTIGDFDDDGKTDIFWRDTTSGDNKLWFMNGTTASESTVINAGPEWKTNIN
;
A
#
# COMPACT_ATOMS: atom_id res chain seq x y z
N MET A 1 -34.36 50.63 8.17
CA MET A 1 -34.81 49.39 8.79
C MET A 1 -33.69 48.35 8.60
N ASP A 2 -33.24 47.88 9.67
CA ASP A 2 -31.94 47.33 9.93
C ASP A 2 -31.82 45.89 9.41
N SER A 3 -30.82 45.62 8.60
CA SER A 3 -30.42 44.31 8.12
C SER A 3 -29.10 43.91 8.78
N SER A 4 -29.18 43.36 9.98
CA SER A 4 -27.99 42.86 10.66
C SER A 4 -28.19 41.43 11.20
N LYS A 5 -27.21 40.59 10.87
CA LYS A 5 -26.73 39.39 11.56
C LYS A 5 -27.52 38.11 11.33
N LEU A 6 -27.02 37.35 10.34
CA LEU A 6 -26.89 35.91 10.45
C LEU A 6 -25.44 35.62 10.78
N SER A 7 -25.15 35.31 12.03
CA SER A 7 -23.85 34.78 12.43
C SER A 7 -23.84 33.28 12.16
N ALA A 8 -23.08 32.87 11.15
CA ALA A 8 -22.70 31.48 10.99
C ALA A 8 -21.69 31.13 12.09
N ASN A 9 -22.10 30.31 13.06
CA ASN A 9 -21.18 29.64 13.97
C ASN A 9 -20.44 28.57 13.17
N THR A 10 -19.22 28.89 12.74
CA THR A 10 -18.26 27.90 12.29
C THR A 10 -17.61 27.27 13.51
N PRO A 11 -17.52 25.93 13.61
CA PRO A 11 -16.85 25.24 14.72
C PRO A 11 -15.33 25.16 14.55
N PHE A 12 -14.72 26.13 13.89
CA PHE A 12 -13.26 26.16 13.73
C PHE A 12 -12.67 27.15 14.73
N GLY A 13 -12.16 26.60 15.84
CA GLY A 13 -11.27 27.33 16.73
C GLY A 13 -10.01 27.76 15.98
N ASN A 14 -9.51 28.95 16.28
CA ASN A 14 -8.28 29.52 15.77
C ASN A 14 -7.13 28.51 15.86
N ILE A 15 -6.55 28.16 14.71
CA ILE A 15 -5.34 27.33 14.60
C ILE A 15 -4.13 28.26 14.70
N ASP A 16 -3.81 28.71 15.92
CA ASP A 16 -2.52 29.32 16.25
C ASP A 16 -1.59 28.23 16.80
N SER A 17 -1.12 27.30 15.96
CA SER A 17 0.03 26.44 16.29
C SER A 17 0.62 25.80 15.04
N VAL A 18 1.10 26.62 14.11
CA VAL A 18 1.96 26.18 12.98
C VAL A 18 3.40 25.88 13.45
N SER A 19 3.67 25.91 14.76
CA SER A 19 5.05 25.82 15.31
C SER A 19 5.60 24.42 15.51
N ALA A 20 4.94 23.36 15.07
CA ALA A 20 5.46 21.97 15.18
C ALA A 20 6.16 21.47 13.90
N PHE A 21 6.12 22.22 12.80
CA PHE A 21 6.86 21.94 11.57
C PHE A 21 7.87 23.06 11.35
N ILE A 22 9.09 22.90 11.88
CA ILE A 22 10.16 23.87 11.75
C ILE A 22 10.67 23.88 10.30
N PRO A 23 10.81 25.05 9.65
CA PRO A 23 11.37 25.10 8.30
C PRO A 23 12.85 24.70 8.27
N LYS A 24 13.27 24.18 7.18
CA LYS A 24 14.55 23.56 6.74
C LYS A 24 15.89 24.19 7.20
N ASN A 25 15.93 25.27 7.94
CA ASN A 25 17.17 26.02 8.15
C ASN A 25 17.99 25.64 9.39
N ASP A 26 17.54 24.68 10.20
CA ASP A 26 18.32 24.19 11.34
C ASP A 26 18.77 22.73 11.11
N LEU A 27 19.55 22.51 10.03
CA LEU A 27 20.35 21.31 9.87
C LEU A 27 21.47 21.34 10.91
N ILE A 28 21.23 20.75 12.06
CA ILE A 28 22.29 20.43 13.02
C ILE A 28 23.05 19.25 12.41
N ASP A 29 24.33 19.48 12.09
CA ASP A 29 25.29 18.44 11.72
C ASP A 29 25.23 17.30 12.73
N ASN A 30 24.62 16.19 12.35
CA ASN A 30 24.70 14.94 13.09
C ASN A 30 25.89 14.14 12.53
N PRO A 31 27.04 14.02 13.25
CA PRO A 31 28.29 13.47 12.71
C PRO A 31 28.27 11.95 12.49
N GLY A 32 27.12 11.30 12.58
CA GLY A 32 26.98 9.84 12.46
C GLY A 32 26.44 9.32 11.12
N PHE A 33 25.98 10.16 10.20
CA PHE A 33 25.37 9.73 8.95
C PHE A 33 25.91 10.54 7.77
N THR A 34 26.94 10.01 7.14
CA THR A 34 27.38 10.45 5.82
C THR A 34 26.86 9.45 4.80
N PHE A 35 26.03 9.91 3.83
CA PHE A 35 25.70 9.13 2.66
C PHE A 35 26.93 9.00 1.77
N ASP A 36 27.62 7.85 1.85
CA ASP A 36 28.78 7.56 1.02
C ASP A 36 28.36 6.81 -0.24
N PHE A 37 28.26 7.50 -1.35
CA PHE A 37 27.89 6.96 -2.67
C PHE A 37 29.00 6.13 -3.35
N SER A 38 30.13 5.91 -2.71
CA SER A 38 31.34 5.31 -3.36
C SER A 38 31.43 3.78 -3.29
N LYS A 39 30.51 3.07 -2.63
CA LYS A 39 30.58 1.62 -2.44
C LYS A 39 29.48 0.85 -3.14
N SER A 40 29.63 0.61 -4.44
CA SER A 40 28.97 -0.50 -5.13
C SER A 40 29.97 -1.64 -5.32
N SER A 41 29.82 -2.75 -4.63
CA SER A 41 30.61 -3.95 -4.85
C SER A 41 29.75 -5.09 -5.38
N ASN A 42 30.04 -5.55 -6.59
CA ASN A 42 29.45 -6.74 -7.21
C ASN A 42 29.87 -7.99 -6.44
N SER A 43 28.90 -8.75 -5.93
CA SER A 43 29.10 -10.11 -5.47
C SER A 43 28.28 -11.11 -6.31
N SER A 44 28.98 -12.12 -6.83
CA SER A 44 28.46 -13.14 -7.74
C SER A 44 27.50 -14.10 -7.05
N LEU A 45 26.31 -14.27 -7.62
CA LEU A 45 25.31 -15.27 -7.23
C LEU A 45 25.61 -16.64 -7.87
N GLY A 46 25.53 -17.69 -7.05
CA GLY A 46 25.71 -19.08 -7.47
C GLY A 46 24.56 -19.59 -8.36
N LYS A 47 24.92 -20.42 -9.34
CA LYS A 47 24.00 -20.97 -10.35
C LYS A 47 23.02 -22.00 -9.76
N ILE A 48 21.73 -21.86 -10.08
CA ILE A 48 20.68 -22.86 -9.84
C ILE A 48 20.07 -23.29 -11.18
N SER A 49 19.82 -24.61 -11.31
CA SER A 49 19.42 -25.30 -12.55
C SER A 49 17.94 -25.09 -12.90
N ASN A 50 17.67 -24.85 -14.19
CA ASN A 50 16.38 -24.60 -14.82
C ASN A 50 15.56 -25.87 -15.05
N GLN A 51 14.23 -25.77 -14.80
CA GLN A 51 13.22 -26.51 -15.58
C GLN A 51 12.25 -25.52 -16.21
N GLN A 52 11.95 -25.71 -17.49
CA GLN A 52 11.34 -24.74 -18.36
C GLN A 52 9.94 -25.18 -18.84
N TYR A 53 8.96 -24.27 -18.79
CA TYR A 53 7.69 -24.40 -19.51
C TYR A 53 7.42 -23.10 -20.30
N ASN A 54 7.05 -23.23 -21.57
CA ASN A 54 6.83 -22.12 -22.51
C ASN A 54 5.34 -21.86 -22.76
N ILE A 55 4.89 -20.59 -22.73
CA ILE A 55 3.61 -20.14 -23.32
C ILE A 55 3.70 -18.68 -23.83
N PRO A 56 2.97 -18.27 -24.89
CA PRO A 56 3.13 -16.99 -25.60
C PRO A 56 2.25 -15.84 -25.10
N ARG A 57 2.58 -14.61 -25.52
CA ARG A 57 2.17 -13.29 -25.00
C ARG A 57 1.00 -12.61 -25.70
N SER A 58 0.35 -11.66 -24.99
CA SER A 58 -0.27 -10.43 -25.54
C SER A 58 -0.29 -9.28 -24.51
N ASN A 59 -0.38 -8.02 -24.95
CA ASN A 59 0.13 -6.77 -24.36
C ASN A 59 -0.93 -5.91 -23.62
N PRO A 60 -0.57 -5.01 -22.67
CA PRO A 60 -1.43 -4.42 -21.63
C PRO A 60 -1.86 -2.95 -21.84
N ASN A 61 -2.78 -2.46 -21.00
CA ASN A 61 -3.23 -1.07 -20.87
C ASN A 61 -2.83 -0.49 -19.48
N PRO A 62 -2.23 0.73 -19.39
CA PRO A 62 -1.48 1.18 -18.22
C PRO A 62 -2.20 2.14 -17.24
N ASN A 63 -3.51 2.06 -17.01
CA ASN A 63 -4.22 3.05 -16.21
C ASN A 63 -5.03 2.51 -15.02
N SER A 64 -4.57 1.50 -14.31
CA SER A 64 -5.16 1.18 -13.00
C SER A 64 -4.33 1.81 -11.88
N ILE A 65 -4.75 2.97 -11.40
CA ILE A 65 -4.14 3.69 -10.28
C ILE A 65 -4.63 3.06 -8.99
N PHE A 66 -3.89 2.09 -8.45
CA PHE A 66 -4.09 1.65 -7.06
C PHE A 66 -2.99 2.22 -6.19
N SER A 67 -3.38 3.18 -5.36
CA SER A 67 -2.52 3.90 -4.44
C SER A 67 -2.16 3.11 -3.17
N ASN A 68 -1.64 1.90 -3.35
CA ASN A 68 -0.89 1.25 -2.30
C ASN A 68 0.20 0.37 -2.93
N PRO A 69 1.38 0.94 -3.26
CA PRO A 69 2.43 0.28 -4.02
C PRO A 69 3.05 -0.95 -3.33
N GLY A 70 2.68 -1.23 -2.08
CA GLY A 70 3.23 -2.38 -1.33
C GLY A 70 2.42 -3.67 -1.39
N THR A 71 1.24 -3.69 -2.03
CA THR A 71 0.33 -4.86 -2.01
C THR A 71 0.00 -5.44 -3.38
N TYR A 72 0.22 -4.72 -4.45
CA TYR A 72 0.01 -5.20 -5.81
C TYR A 72 1.30 -5.78 -6.37
N ALA A 73 1.28 -7.01 -6.87
CA ALA A 73 2.41 -7.63 -7.52
C ALA A 73 2.01 -8.02 -8.94
N ASP A 74 2.60 -7.36 -9.92
CA ASP A 74 2.57 -7.74 -11.32
C ASP A 74 4.02 -7.91 -11.77
N PHE A 75 4.51 -9.16 -11.70
CA PHE A 75 5.93 -9.43 -11.97
C PHE A 75 6.26 -9.52 -13.47
N ASN A 76 5.27 -9.73 -14.31
CA ASN A 76 5.46 -9.89 -15.75
C ASN A 76 4.99 -8.68 -16.57
N GLY A 77 4.32 -7.71 -15.96
CA GLY A 77 3.82 -6.48 -16.60
C GLY A 77 2.60 -6.72 -17.51
N ASP A 78 1.76 -7.72 -17.17
CA ASP A 78 0.57 -8.03 -17.98
C ASP A 78 -0.71 -7.41 -17.44
N GLY A 79 -0.62 -6.63 -16.33
CA GLY A 79 -1.74 -5.96 -15.68
C GLY A 79 -2.45 -6.80 -14.63
N ARG A 80 -2.16 -8.10 -14.55
CA ARG A 80 -2.79 -9.02 -13.59
C ARG A 80 -2.01 -9.10 -12.29
N LYS A 81 -2.72 -9.38 -11.21
CA LYS A 81 -2.08 -9.60 -9.92
C LYS A 81 -1.45 -10.98 -9.84
N ASP A 82 -0.15 -10.98 -9.58
CA ASP A 82 0.64 -12.18 -9.30
C ASP A 82 0.77 -12.45 -7.80
N LEU A 83 1.27 -13.62 -7.44
CA LEU A 83 1.44 -14.04 -6.06
C LEU A 83 2.91 -14.33 -5.72
N LEU A 84 3.43 -13.62 -4.72
CA LEU A 84 4.70 -13.97 -4.09
C LEU A 84 4.44 -14.85 -2.87
N TRP A 85 4.99 -16.04 -2.88
CA TRP A 85 4.91 -17.02 -1.81
C TRP A 85 6.22 -17.08 -1.03
N ARG A 86 6.14 -17.16 0.29
CA ARG A 86 7.29 -17.26 1.15
C ARG A 86 7.05 -18.26 2.28
N ASP A 87 8.01 -19.13 2.51
CA ASP A 87 8.11 -19.94 3.72
C ASP A 87 8.92 -19.14 4.78
N ASP A 88 8.26 -18.69 5.83
CA ASP A 88 8.89 -17.90 6.90
C ASP A 88 9.93 -18.67 7.72
N LYS A 89 9.95 -20.01 7.64
CA LYS A 89 10.89 -20.85 8.38
C LYS A 89 12.18 -21.05 7.61
N THR A 90 12.05 -21.37 6.32
CA THR A 90 13.20 -21.68 5.45
C THR A 90 13.69 -20.45 4.70
N GLY A 91 12.83 -19.46 4.49
CA GLY A 91 13.09 -18.29 3.66
C GLY A 91 12.97 -18.59 2.17
N GLU A 92 12.52 -19.79 1.80
CA GLU A 92 12.23 -20.10 0.40
C GLU A 92 11.14 -19.15 -0.11
N THR A 93 11.33 -18.66 -1.32
CA THR A 93 10.44 -17.70 -1.95
C THR A 93 10.13 -18.17 -3.37
N ALA A 94 8.84 -18.16 -3.73
CA ALA A 94 8.36 -18.50 -5.06
C ALA A 94 7.41 -17.43 -5.59
N ILE A 95 7.40 -17.24 -6.90
CA ILE A 95 6.50 -16.34 -7.60
C ILE A 95 5.60 -17.19 -8.49
N TRP A 96 4.30 -16.97 -8.40
CA TRP A 96 3.30 -17.49 -9.32
C TRP A 96 2.81 -16.34 -10.19
N ILE A 97 3.08 -16.45 -11.49
CA ILE A 97 2.50 -15.60 -12.51
C ILE A 97 1.10 -16.12 -12.79
N MET A 98 0.12 -15.28 -12.55
CA MET A 98 -1.29 -15.65 -12.65
C MET A 98 -1.85 -15.32 -14.04
N ASP A 99 -2.81 -16.14 -14.47
CA ASP A 99 -3.66 -15.91 -15.65
C ASP A 99 -5.10 -16.28 -15.25
N GLY A 100 -5.78 -15.35 -14.63
CA GLY A 100 -7.01 -15.61 -13.91
C GLY A 100 -6.78 -16.66 -12.80
N LYS A 101 -7.54 -17.75 -12.83
CA LYS A 101 -7.38 -18.85 -11.87
C LYS A 101 -6.18 -19.76 -12.11
N ASN A 102 -5.50 -19.61 -13.25
CA ASN A 102 -4.41 -20.50 -13.64
C ASN A 102 -3.07 -19.88 -13.26
N ILE A 103 -2.11 -20.75 -12.97
CA ILE A 103 -0.71 -20.35 -12.83
C ILE A 103 -0.07 -20.57 -14.19
N SER A 104 0.29 -19.47 -14.87
CA SER A 104 0.97 -19.55 -16.16
C SER A 104 2.44 -19.90 -16.01
N GLU A 105 3.05 -19.46 -14.89
CA GLU A 105 4.43 -19.78 -14.51
C GLU A 105 4.55 -19.83 -12.98
N GLY A 106 5.32 -20.78 -12.45
CA GLY A 106 5.72 -20.85 -11.04
C GLY A 106 7.23 -21.04 -10.93
N LYS A 107 7.90 -20.13 -10.22
CA LYS A 107 9.35 -20.14 -10.05
C LYS A 107 9.79 -19.88 -8.63
N PHE A 108 10.84 -20.61 -8.20
CA PHE A 108 11.59 -20.23 -7.01
C PHE A 108 12.61 -19.15 -7.37
N VAL A 109 12.70 -18.14 -6.51
CA VAL A 109 13.76 -17.12 -6.54
C VAL A 109 14.79 -17.42 -5.45
N PRO A 110 15.98 -16.79 -5.44
CA PRO A 110 16.96 -16.99 -4.38
C PRO A 110 16.36 -16.78 -3.00
N SER A 111 16.64 -17.71 -2.08
CA SER A 111 16.09 -17.68 -0.72
C SER A 111 16.70 -16.54 0.11
N MET A 112 15.86 -15.82 0.82
CA MET A 112 16.24 -14.82 1.82
C MET A 112 15.81 -15.32 3.19
N SER A 113 16.69 -15.37 4.19
CA SER A 113 16.35 -15.91 5.52
C SER A 113 15.15 -15.19 6.14
N SER A 114 14.52 -15.78 7.14
CA SER A 114 13.36 -15.21 7.84
C SER A 114 13.61 -13.84 8.50
N ASP A 115 14.88 -13.42 8.59
CA ASP A 115 15.25 -12.08 9.09
C ASP A 115 15.00 -10.97 8.06
N TRP A 116 14.79 -11.34 6.80
CA TRP A 116 14.49 -10.40 5.73
C TRP A 116 12.97 -10.22 5.58
N GLU A 117 12.55 -9.00 5.37
CA GLU A 117 11.24 -8.59 4.91
C GLU A 117 11.35 -7.97 3.51
N TYR A 118 10.24 -7.83 2.81
CA TYR A 118 10.25 -7.24 1.47
C TYR A 118 9.16 -6.18 1.31
N LYS A 119 9.42 -5.28 0.36
CA LYS A 119 8.45 -4.36 -0.22
C LYS A 119 8.50 -4.53 -1.74
N LEU A 120 7.38 -4.27 -2.39
CA LEU A 120 7.26 -4.35 -3.85
C LEU A 120 7.14 -2.95 -4.44
N GLY A 121 7.67 -2.74 -5.64
CA GLY A 121 7.58 -1.49 -6.38
C GLY A 121 8.19 -1.68 -7.76
N ASP A 122 7.89 -0.77 -8.68
CA ASP A 122 8.55 -0.70 -9.99
C ASP A 122 9.66 0.35 -9.91
N PHE A 123 10.91 -0.10 -9.78
CA PHE A 123 12.05 0.80 -9.60
C PHE A 123 12.73 1.22 -10.90
N ASN A 124 12.37 0.58 -12.01
CA ASN A 124 12.96 0.84 -13.32
C ASN A 124 11.96 1.36 -14.36
N ARG A 125 10.67 1.48 -14.00
CA ARG A 125 9.57 1.91 -14.85
C ARG A 125 9.34 0.98 -16.05
N ASP A 126 9.42 -0.33 -15.84
CA ASP A 126 9.10 -1.32 -16.86
C ASP A 126 7.70 -1.96 -16.68
N ALA A 127 6.91 -1.40 -15.75
CA ALA A 127 5.59 -1.85 -15.35
C ALA A 127 5.59 -3.23 -14.68
N LYS A 128 6.73 -3.72 -14.19
CA LYS A 128 6.84 -4.96 -13.44
C LYS A 128 7.18 -4.68 -11.99
N SER A 129 6.67 -5.53 -11.11
CA SER A 129 7.01 -5.44 -9.70
C SER A 129 8.42 -5.94 -9.44
N ASP A 130 9.24 -5.10 -8.83
CA ASP A 130 10.57 -5.41 -8.30
C ASP A 130 10.48 -5.68 -6.80
N ILE A 131 11.56 -6.22 -6.20
CA ILE A 131 11.57 -6.58 -4.79
C ILE A 131 12.66 -5.82 -4.05
N PHE A 132 12.26 -4.97 -3.11
CA PHE A 132 13.18 -4.36 -2.15
C PHE A 132 13.23 -5.20 -0.88
N TRP A 133 14.36 -5.84 -0.62
CA TRP A 133 14.62 -6.66 0.55
C TRP A 133 15.28 -5.85 1.66
N ARG A 134 14.82 -6.02 2.89
CA ARG A 134 15.39 -5.42 4.09
C ARG A 134 15.59 -6.44 5.18
N ASN A 135 16.81 -6.52 5.73
CA ASN A 135 17.10 -7.35 6.90
C ASN A 135 16.70 -6.60 8.18
N LYS A 136 15.70 -7.11 8.88
CA LYS A 136 15.14 -6.53 10.12
C LYS A 136 16.13 -6.46 11.27
N LYS A 137 17.19 -7.32 11.26
CA LYS A 137 18.18 -7.42 12.33
C LYS A 137 19.42 -6.59 12.04
N THR A 138 19.98 -6.71 10.83
CA THR A 138 21.24 -6.07 10.45
C THR A 138 21.05 -4.71 9.80
N GLY A 139 19.85 -4.43 9.26
CA GLY A 139 19.56 -3.23 8.51
C GLY A 139 20.11 -3.24 7.08
N GLU A 140 20.64 -4.38 6.62
CA GLU A 140 21.08 -4.55 5.22
C GLU A 140 19.89 -4.43 4.27
N ASN A 141 20.13 -3.86 3.09
CA ASN A 141 19.13 -3.66 2.06
C ASN A 141 19.63 -4.20 0.72
N SER A 142 18.76 -4.87 -0.02
CA SER A 142 19.05 -5.38 -1.36
C SER A 142 17.85 -5.14 -2.28
N LEU A 143 18.10 -4.54 -3.43
CA LEU A 143 17.07 -4.33 -4.45
C LEU A 143 17.27 -5.34 -5.58
N TRP A 144 16.21 -6.05 -5.92
CA TRP A 144 16.14 -7.00 -7.02
C TRP A 144 15.20 -6.47 -8.09
N ILE A 145 15.75 -6.24 -9.28
CA ILE A 145 14.97 -5.95 -10.49
C ILE A 145 14.51 -7.27 -11.07
N MET A 146 13.20 -7.39 -11.26
CA MET A 146 12.56 -8.62 -11.66
C MET A 146 12.21 -8.62 -13.16
N ASP A 147 12.13 -9.82 -13.75
CA ASP A 147 11.58 -10.07 -15.08
C ASP A 147 10.72 -11.34 -15.03
N GLY A 148 9.46 -11.18 -14.74
CA GLY A 148 8.58 -12.28 -14.36
C GLY A 148 9.06 -12.96 -13.09
N GLY A 149 9.11 -14.29 -13.10
CA GLY A 149 9.65 -15.08 -11.99
C GLY A 149 11.18 -15.08 -11.87
N ASN A 150 11.92 -14.21 -12.58
CA ASN A 150 13.39 -14.19 -12.57
C ASN A 150 13.92 -12.90 -11.93
N VAL A 151 15.05 -13.03 -11.21
CA VAL A 151 15.85 -11.87 -10.80
C VAL A 151 16.75 -11.48 -11.96
N ALA A 152 16.43 -10.37 -12.64
CA ALA A 152 17.20 -9.84 -13.77
C ALA A 152 18.53 -9.22 -13.29
N SER A 153 18.48 -8.48 -12.18
CA SER A 153 19.67 -7.96 -11.50
C SER A 153 19.41 -7.77 -10.01
N SER A 154 20.50 -7.73 -9.22
CA SER A 154 20.42 -7.45 -7.80
C SER A 154 21.53 -6.51 -7.38
N THR A 155 21.22 -5.56 -6.48
CA THR A 155 22.16 -4.57 -5.96
C THR A 155 22.03 -4.49 -4.44
N GLN A 156 23.17 -4.51 -3.75
CA GLN A 156 23.21 -4.20 -2.33
C GLN A 156 23.19 -2.68 -2.17
N LEU A 157 22.24 -2.21 -1.38
CA LEU A 157 22.10 -0.79 -1.05
C LEU A 157 22.75 -0.50 0.31
N GLN A 158 22.80 0.77 0.67
CA GLN A 158 23.32 1.20 1.96
C GLN A 158 22.56 0.53 3.11
N THR A 159 23.31 0.05 4.11
CA THR A 159 22.75 -0.46 5.37
C THR A 159 22.14 0.67 6.17
N ILE A 160 20.90 0.50 6.59
CA ILE A 160 20.13 1.47 7.41
C ILE A 160 19.76 0.79 8.72
N ASP A 161 20.03 1.43 9.84
CA ASP A 161 19.74 0.90 11.19
C ASP A 161 18.32 0.32 11.28
N SER A 162 18.17 -0.75 12.08
CA SER A 162 16.90 -1.50 12.20
C SER A 162 15.73 -0.69 12.80
N ASN A 163 16.00 0.46 13.44
CA ASN A 163 14.96 1.37 13.92
C ASN A 163 14.23 2.10 12.79
N TRP A 164 14.80 2.13 11.60
CA TRP A 164 14.17 2.72 10.43
C TRP A 164 13.19 1.73 9.78
N LYS A 165 11.99 2.20 9.50
CA LYS A 165 10.97 1.51 8.71
C LYS A 165 11.01 2.02 7.29
N LEU A 166 10.77 1.11 6.35
CA LEU A 166 10.76 1.36 4.92
C LEU A 166 9.33 1.32 4.38
N ASP A 167 8.97 2.32 3.60
CA ASP A 167 7.83 2.28 2.68
C ASP A 167 8.28 2.68 1.28
N ILE A 168 7.55 2.19 0.27
CA ILE A 168 7.89 2.36 -1.14
C ILE A 168 6.76 3.10 -1.84
N ALA A 169 7.11 4.14 -2.62
CA ALA A 169 6.17 4.92 -3.41
C ALA A 169 6.92 5.83 -4.40
N ASP A 170 6.25 6.43 -5.38
CA ASP A 170 6.82 7.43 -6.29
C ASP A 170 6.61 8.83 -5.69
N PHE A 171 7.68 9.44 -5.15
CA PHE A 171 7.62 10.76 -4.50
C PHE A 171 7.95 11.93 -5.43
N ASP A 172 8.61 11.69 -6.58
CA ASP A 172 8.98 12.75 -7.53
C ASP A 172 8.14 12.75 -8.80
N GLY A 173 7.29 11.72 -9.00
CA GLY A 173 6.38 11.60 -10.14
C GLY A 173 7.09 11.13 -11.41
N ASP A 174 8.27 10.50 -11.29
CA ASP A 174 9.01 10.04 -12.46
C ASP A 174 8.56 8.65 -12.94
N GLY A 175 7.61 8.05 -12.24
CA GLY A 175 7.02 6.74 -12.53
C GLY A 175 7.86 5.58 -12.02
N LYS A 176 8.90 5.83 -11.22
CA LYS A 176 9.68 4.81 -10.53
C LYS A 176 9.38 4.84 -9.04
N SER A 177 9.46 3.68 -8.43
CA SER A 177 9.31 3.58 -6.99
C SER A 177 10.53 4.10 -6.26
N ASP A 178 10.29 4.91 -5.24
CA ASP A 178 11.26 5.51 -4.32
C ASP A 178 11.14 4.87 -2.94
N ALA A 179 12.06 5.16 -2.03
CA ALA A 179 12.02 4.68 -0.66
C ALA A 179 11.81 5.84 0.34
N PHE A 180 10.80 5.67 1.19
CA PHE A 180 10.59 6.51 2.36
C PHE A 180 11.06 5.78 3.62
N TRP A 181 11.82 6.48 4.43
CA TRP A 181 12.38 5.97 5.67
C TRP A 181 11.86 6.76 6.87
N HIS A 182 11.32 6.06 7.85
CA HIS A 182 10.86 6.62 9.12
C HIS A 182 11.57 5.94 10.30
N ASN A 183 12.32 6.69 11.10
CA ASN A 183 12.97 6.18 12.29
C ASN A 183 12.00 6.18 13.48
N THR A 184 11.56 5.01 13.89
CA THR A 184 10.59 4.85 14.98
C THR A 184 11.16 5.14 16.37
N ALA A 185 12.49 5.24 16.52
CA ALA A 185 13.15 5.56 17.77
C ALA A 185 13.44 7.07 17.91
N THR A 186 13.65 7.77 16.81
CA THR A 186 14.02 9.19 16.84
C THR A 186 12.99 10.11 16.20
N GLY A 187 12.09 9.60 15.36
CA GLY A 187 11.13 10.39 14.57
C GLY A 187 11.74 11.04 13.33
N GLU A 188 13.00 10.75 13.01
CA GLU A 188 13.63 11.23 11.78
C GLU A 188 12.98 10.59 10.54
N ASN A 189 12.92 11.37 9.46
CA ASN A 189 12.36 10.94 8.19
C ASN A 189 13.37 11.23 7.06
N ALA A 190 13.40 10.37 6.06
CA ALA A 190 14.23 10.56 4.89
C ALA A 190 13.58 9.94 3.64
N THR A 191 13.90 10.47 2.47
CA THR A 191 13.56 9.89 1.18
C THR A 191 14.81 9.54 0.40
N TRP A 192 14.75 8.41 -0.33
CA TRP A 192 15.67 8.07 -1.39
C TRP A 192 14.89 8.08 -2.70
N LEU A 193 15.21 9.02 -3.58
CA LEU A 193 14.71 9.00 -4.95
C LEU A 193 15.58 8.02 -5.74
N MET A 194 14.94 7.04 -6.34
CA MET A 194 15.62 5.91 -6.98
C MET A 194 15.76 6.13 -8.49
N ASP A 195 16.77 5.51 -9.08
CA ASP A 195 16.91 5.40 -10.53
C ASP A 195 17.38 3.99 -10.86
N ASN A 196 16.45 3.16 -11.28
CA ASN A 196 16.65 1.72 -11.40
C ASN A 196 17.10 1.14 -10.06
N ASN A 197 18.20 0.43 -10.01
CA ASN A 197 18.73 -0.19 -8.81
C ASN A 197 19.68 0.70 -7.99
N ASN A 198 19.66 2.04 -8.19
CA ASN A 198 20.54 2.97 -7.51
C ASN A 198 19.75 4.09 -6.81
N VAL A 199 20.30 4.58 -5.70
CA VAL A 199 19.84 5.81 -5.07
C VAL A 199 20.37 7.00 -5.86
N LYS A 200 19.49 7.76 -6.54
CA LYS A 200 19.82 8.96 -7.31
C LYS A 200 20.00 10.18 -6.41
N THR A 201 19.11 10.33 -5.43
CA THR A 201 19.12 11.44 -4.47
C THR A 201 18.63 10.92 -3.13
N ALA A 202 19.26 11.35 -2.04
CA ALA A 202 18.81 11.07 -0.69
C ALA A 202 18.77 12.36 0.13
N ALA A 203 17.70 12.54 0.91
CA ALA A 203 17.56 13.71 1.77
C ALA A 203 16.77 13.37 3.04
N TYR A 204 17.14 14.04 4.14
CA TYR A 204 16.32 14.08 5.33
C TYR A 204 15.14 15.03 5.12
N LEU A 205 14.00 14.63 5.65
CA LEU A 205 12.81 15.46 5.78
C LEU A 205 12.67 15.97 7.22
N THR A 206 11.64 16.76 7.47
CA THR A 206 11.33 17.24 8.83
C THR A 206 11.09 16.05 9.77
N ARG A 207 11.71 16.13 10.93
CA ARG A 207 11.53 15.16 12.01
C ARG A 207 10.13 15.29 12.63
N THR A 208 9.50 14.17 12.94
CA THR A 208 8.29 14.11 13.76
C THR A 208 8.68 14.01 15.23
N GLU A 209 8.37 15.04 16.04
CA GLU A 209 8.80 15.10 17.46
C GLU A 209 8.13 14.05 18.35
N ASP A 210 6.85 13.71 18.07
CA ASP A 210 6.14 12.63 18.76
C ASP A 210 6.29 11.33 17.98
N LEU A 211 6.83 10.30 18.63
CA LEU A 211 7.03 8.95 18.05
C LEU A 211 5.73 8.17 17.82
N GLY A 212 4.58 8.76 18.15
CA GLY A 212 3.26 8.22 17.82
C GLY A 212 2.86 8.39 16.37
N TRP A 213 3.53 9.25 15.61
CA TRP A 213 3.23 9.48 14.20
C TRP A 213 3.55 8.25 13.34
N GLN A 214 2.59 7.87 12.50
CA GLN A 214 2.69 6.77 11.55
C GLN A 214 2.27 7.25 10.16
N PRO A 215 3.12 7.09 9.14
CA PRO A 215 2.81 7.50 7.78
C PRO A 215 1.99 6.43 7.05
N THR A 216 1.21 6.88 6.07
CA THR A 216 0.59 6.06 5.02
C THR A 216 0.78 6.77 3.69
N MET A 217 1.20 6.00 2.68
CA MET A 217 1.43 6.50 1.32
C MET A 217 0.09 6.76 0.63
N VAL A 218 -0.05 7.91 -0.02
CA VAL A 218 -1.31 8.40 -0.58
C VAL A 218 -1.05 9.48 -1.63
N ASP A 219 -1.95 9.69 -2.61
CA ASP A 219 -1.97 10.87 -3.46
C ASP A 219 -3.28 11.64 -3.20
N PHE A 220 -3.23 12.67 -2.33
CA PHE A 220 -4.40 13.47 -1.97
C PHE A 220 -4.67 14.64 -2.91
N ASN A 221 -3.72 15.02 -3.74
CA ASN A 221 -3.86 16.17 -4.62
C ASN A 221 -4.03 15.80 -6.09
N GLY A 222 -3.83 14.52 -6.47
CA GLY A 222 -3.98 14.00 -7.82
C GLY A 222 -2.88 14.44 -8.76
N ASP A 223 -1.68 14.76 -8.23
CA ASP A 223 -0.56 15.23 -9.07
C ASP A 223 0.35 14.09 -9.55
N GLY A 224 0.01 12.85 -9.19
CA GLY A 224 0.75 11.63 -9.56
C GLY A 224 2.00 11.39 -8.70
N ARG A 225 2.23 12.21 -7.67
CA ARG A 225 3.25 11.96 -6.66
C ARG A 225 2.61 11.40 -5.41
N THR A 226 3.31 10.49 -4.77
CA THR A 226 2.81 9.97 -3.51
C THR A 226 3.08 10.95 -2.38
N ASP A 227 2.02 11.32 -1.68
CA ASP A 227 1.99 12.12 -0.47
C ASP A 227 2.07 11.25 0.78
N LEU A 228 2.14 11.85 1.96
CA LEU A 228 2.12 11.16 3.25
C LEU A 228 0.91 11.60 4.07
N PHE A 229 0.03 10.66 4.36
CA PHE A 229 -0.97 10.82 5.40
C PHE A 229 -0.40 10.37 6.73
N TRP A 230 -0.33 11.28 7.69
CA TRP A 230 0.18 11.04 9.03
C TRP A 230 -0.94 10.88 10.05
N ARG A 231 -0.85 9.86 10.86
CA ARG A 231 -1.71 9.68 12.03
C ARG A 231 -0.88 9.47 13.28
N ASN A 232 -1.17 10.26 14.32
CA ASN A 232 -0.53 10.10 15.61
C ASN A 232 -1.38 9.22 16.52
N LYS A 233 -0.86 8.04 16.88
CA LYS A 233 -1.56 7.09 17.76
C LYS A 233 -1.67 7.55 19.22
N ASN A 234 -0.83 8.52 19.66
CA ASN A 234 -0.82 9.03 21.02
C ASN A 234 -1.76 10.23 21.18
N THR A 235 -1.70 11.18 20.24
CA THR A 235 -2.46 12.45 20.32
C THR A 235 -3.72 12.46 19.49
N THR A 236 -3.92 11.43 18.65
CA THR A 236 -5.04 11.29 17.70
C THR A 236 -5.09 12.34 16.59
N GLU A 237 -4.02 13.10 16.45
CA GLU A 237 -3.86 14.08 15.39
C GLU A 237 -3.65 13.37 14.04
N THR A 238 -4.14 14.02 12.99
CA THR A 238 -3.88 13.64 11.60
C THR A 238 -3.26 14.82 10.86
N ALA A 239 -2.38 14.53 9.92
CA ALA A 239 -1.74 15.55 9.07
C ALA A 239 -1.48 14.97 7.68
N VAL A 240 -1.24 15.85 6.73
CA VAL A 240 -0.80 15.48 5.38
C VAL A 240 0.48 16.23 5.03
N TRP A 241 1.40 15.54 4.36
CA TRP A 241 2.53 16.14 3.67
C TRP A 241 2.34 15.88 2.17
N LEU A 242 2.10 16.95 1.41
CA LEU A 242 2.04 16.90 -0.06
C LEU A 242 3.47 16.96 -0.58
N MET A 243 3.92 15.85 -1.16
CA MET A 243 5.32 15.63 -1.52
C MET A 243 5.68 16.23 -2.88
N ASN A 244 6.95 16.60 -3.01
CA ASN A 244 7.57 16.99 -4.27
C ASN A 244 9.05 16.53 -4.26
N GLY A 245 9.23 15.22 -4.43
CA GLY A 245 10.52 14.57 -4.30
C GLY A 245 11.05 14.63 -2.87
N THR A 246 12.09 15.40 -2.64
CA THR A 246 12.70 15.60 -1.31
C THR A 246 12.14 16.80 -0.55
N ASP A 247 11.15 17.49 -1.10
CA ASP A 247 10.46 18.60 -0.48
C ASP A 247 8.99 18.26 -0.22
N PHE A 248 8.32 18.98 0.67
CA PHE A 248 6.89 18.85 0.91
C PHE A 248 6.27 20.14 1.45
N SER A 249 4.95 20.23 1.33
CA SER A 249 4.13 21.18 2.06
C SER A 249 3.17 20.41 2.97
N GLY A 250 2.98 20.83 4.22
CA GLY A 250 2.21 20.06 5.20
C GLY A 250 1.10 20.86 5.88
N SER A 251 0.06 20.15 6.31
CA SER A 251 -1.05 20.70 7.09
C SER A 251 -1.62 19.66 8.04
N PHE A 252 -2.07 20.11 9.22
CA PHE A 252 -2.90 19.29 10.10
C PHE A 252 -4.32 19.18 9.53
N LEU A 253 -4.93 18.02 9.74
CA LEU A 253 -6.32 17.74 9.41
C LEU A 253 -7.14 17.59 10.70
N GLN A 254 -8.42 17.23 10.57
CA GLN A 254 -9.29 16.95 11.70
C GLN A 254 -8.78 15.77 12.52
N LYS A 255 -8.79 15.87 13.86
CA LYS A 255 -8.43 14.76 14.76
C LYS A 255 -9.46 13.64 14.71
N MET A 256 -8.95 12.40 14.69
CA MET A 256 -9.74 11.17 14.76
C MET A 256 -9.27 10.34 15.94
N ASP A 257 -10.14 10.06 16.92
CA ASP A 257 -9.76 9.36 18.14
C ASP A 257 -9.24 7.93 17.88
N ALA A 258 -8.67 7.28 18.89
CA ALA A 258 -7.99 5.98 18.77
C ALA A 258 -8.93 4.81 18.37
N ASN A 259 -10.26 5.01 18.44
CA ASN A 259 -11.22 4.00 18.04
C ASN A 259 -11.47 3.96 16.53
N TRP A 260 -11.03 4.98 15.80
CA TRP A 260 -11.21 5.03 14.36
C TRP A 260 -10.05 4.34 13.63
N ASP A 261 -10.37 3.37 12.76
CA ASP A 261 -9.49 2.84 11.72
C ASP A 261 -9.84 3.48 10.37
N TYR A 262 -8.94 3.38 9.40
CA TYR A 262 -9.16 3.97 8.08
C TYR A 262 -8.69 3.08 6.93
N LYS A 263 -9.27 3.34 5.76
CA LYS A 263 -8.83 2.86 4.44
C LYS A 263 -8.72 4.07 3.51
N ILE A 264 -7.82 4.00 2.56
CA ILE A 264 -7.55 5.09 1.62
C ILE A 264 -7.74 4.59 0.19
N GLY A 265 -8.58 5.30 -0.59
CA GLY A 265 -8.87 5.01 -1.99
C GLY A 265 -9.56 6.20 -2.65
N ASP A 266 -9.70 6.20 -3.96
CA ASP A 266 -10.44 7.21 -4.71
C ASP A 266 -11.91 6.80 -4.81
N PHE A 267 -12.75 7.26 -3.87
CA PHE A 267 -14.16 6.86 -3.80
C PHE A 267 -15.08 7.65 -4.74
N ASN A 268 -14.60 8.76 -5.30
CA ASN A 268 -15.40 9.63 -6.17
C ASN A 268 -14.93 9.62 -7.64
N GLY A 269 -13.80 8.98 -7.96
CA GLY A 269 -13.26 8.86 -9.31
C GLY A 269 -12.59 10.14 -9.82
N ASP A 270 -12.08 10.99 -8.91
CA ASP A 270 -11.44 12.25 -9.29
C ASP A 270 -9.91 12.17 -9.34
N ASN A 271 -9.34 10.95 -9.24
CA ASN A 271 -7.92 10.62 -9.18
C ASN A 271 -7.20 11.21 -7.96
N ARG A 272 -7.93 11.48 -6.88
CA ARG A 272 -7.36 11.82 -5.58
C ARG A 272 -7.80 10.78 -4.58
N ASN A 273 -6.90 10.45 -3.68
CA ASN A 273 -7.28 9.53 -2.63
C ASN A 273 -8.14 10.20 -1.58
N ASP A 274 -9.13 9.47 -1.13
CA ASP A 274 -10.07 9.80 -0.08
C ASP A 274 -9.84 8.90 1.14
N VAL A 275 -10.49 9.16 2.26
CA VAL A 275 -10.33 8.37 3.49
C VAL A 275 -11.68 7.86 3.99
N LEU A 276 -11.85 6.55 3.98
CA LEU A 276 -12.95 5.87 4.69
C LEU A 276 -12.54 5.63 6.13
N TRP A 277 -13.33 6.11 7.08
CA TRP A 277 -13.17 5.89 8.51
C TRP A 277 -14.19 4.92 9.05
N GLN A 278 -13.78 4.02 9.95
CA GLN A 278 -14.66 3.13 10.72
C GLN A 278 -14.32 3.20 12.21
N ASN A 279 -15.29 3.50 13.05
CA ASN A 279 -15.14 3.48 14.51
C ASN A 279 -15.34 2.07 15.04
N LYS A 280 -14.28 1.46 15.61
CA LYS A 280 -14.27 0.10 16.16
C LYS A 280 -15.16 -0.08 17.39
N ALA A 281 -15.46 1.00 18.11
CA ALA A 281 -16.27 0.93 19.33
C ALA A 281 -17.75 1.11 19.05
N THR A 282 -18.10 2.03 18.16
CA THR A 282 -19.50 2.40 17.89
C THR A 282 -20.03 1.87 16.58
N GLY A 283 -19.14 1.54 15.62
CA GLY A 283 -19.49 1.12 14.27
C GLY A 283 -19.88 2.29 13.36
N ASP A 284 -19.69 3.53 13.80
CA ASP A 284 -19.90 4.68 12.95
C ASP A 284 -18.88 4.66 11.81
N THR A 285 -19.29 5.11 10.62
CA THR A 285 -18.43 5.24 9.44
C THR A 285 -18.54 6.66 8.88
N SER A 286 -17.41 7.18 8.41
CA SER A 286 -17.35 8.53 7.82
C SER A 286 -16.42 8.52 6.61
N MET A 287 -16.80 9.26 5.57
CA MET A 287 -16.01 9.44 4.37
C MET A 287 -15.42 10.86 4.36
N TRP A 288 -14.13 10.95 4.11
CA TRP A 288 -13.45 12.20 3.82
C TRP A 288 -13.08 12.22 2.34
N LEU A 289 -13.72 13.09 1.56
CA LEU A 289 -13.32 13.37 0.19
C LEU A 289 -12.25 14.46 0.21
N MET A 290 -11.08 14.15 -0.35
CA MET A 290 -9.89 14.98 -0.22
C MET A 290 -9.60 15.79 -1.49
N ASN A 291 -9.01 16.96 -1.29
CA ASN A 291 -8.41 17.77 -2.35
C ASN A 291 -7.13 18.43 -1.79
N GLY A 292 -6.05 17.68 -1.80
CA GLY A 292 -4.83 18.05 -1.10
C GLY A 292 -5.05 18.14 0.41
N THR A 293 -4.95 19.35 0.96
CA THR A 293 -5.19 19.61 2.39
C THR A 293 -6.64 19.96 2.72
N LEU A 294 -7.49 20.11 1.69
CA LEU A 294 -8.92 20.36 1.88
C LEU A 294 -9.67 19.06 2.03
N LEU A 295 -10.65 19.06 2.92
CA LEU A 295 -11.43 17.86 3.20
C LEU A 295 -12.92 18.22 3.23
N PHE A 296 -13.75 17.37 2.62
CA PHE A 296 -15.20 17.36 2.78
C PHE A 296 -15.58 16.05 3.47
N SER A 297 -16.24 16.11 4.63
CA SER A 297 -16.64 14.93 5.40
C SER A 297 -18.14 14.67 5.34
N SER A 298 -18.52 13.40 5.27
CA SER A 298 -19.90 12.92 5.32
C SER A 298 -19.97 11.59 6.06
N ASP A 299 -20.98 11.41 6.90
CA ASP A 299 -21.21 10.13 7.55
C ASP A 299 -21.87 9.14 6.59
N LEU A 300 -21.47 7.88 6.67
CA LEU A 300 -22.08 6.75 5.97
C LEU A 300 -22.96 5.93 6.90
N GLU A 301 -23.57 4.87 6.36
CA GLU A 301 -24.33 3.91 7.14
C GLU A 301 -23.43 3.21 8.18
N LYS A 302 -23.95 3.07 9.39
CA LYS A 302 -23.25 2.45 10.52
C LYS A 302 -23.02 0.98 10.30
N VAL A 303 -21.77 0.52 10.46
CA VAL A 303 -21.35 -0.89 10.34
C VAL A 303 -20.67 -1.33 11.63
N ASN A 304 -21.24 -2.32 12.31
CA ASN A 304 -20.73 -2.73 13.63
C ASN A 304 -19.28 -3.26 13.55
N SER A 305 -18.60 -3.31 14.70
CA SER A 305 -17.18 -3.61 14.82
C SER A 305 -16.77 -5.05 14.46
N ASP A 306 -17.71 -5.99 14.31
CA ASP A 306 -17.42 -7.35 13.80
C ASP A 306 -17.05 -7.32 12.30
N TRP A 307 -17.43 -6.28 11.59
CA TRP A 307 -17.13 -6.08 10.18
C TRP A 307 -15.86 -5.28 9.97
N LYS A 308 -15.05 -5.73 9.03
CA LYS A 308 -13.85 -5.05 8.55
C LYS A 308 -14.01 -4.67 7.10
N ALA A 309 -13.62 -3.44 6.79
CA ALA A 309 -13.55 -2.96 5.43
C ALA A 309 -12.28 -3.44 4.73
N ASP A 310 -12.40 -3.81 3.46
CA ASP A 310 -11.34 -3.74 2.48
C ASP A 310 -11.86 -3.02 1.24
N ILE A 311 -10.99 -2.55 0.36
CA ILE A 311 -11.37 -1.62 -0.69
C ILE A 311 -10.80 -2.02 -2.04
N GLY A 312 -11.57 -1.80 -3.12
CA GLY A 312 -11.15 -2.06 -4.49
C GLY A 312 -12.23 -1.56 -5.45
N ASP A 313 -11.94 -1.48 -6.72
CA ASP A 313 -12.95 -1.21 -7.75
C ASP A 313 -13.57 -2.55 -8.18
N PHE A 314 -14.73 -2.92 -7.60
CA PHE A 314 -15.35 -4.21 -7.86
C PHE A 314 -16.26 -4.22 -9.10
N ASN A 315 -16.55 -3.04 -9.68
CA ASN A 315 -17.42 -2.92 -10.84
C ASN A 315 -16.73 -2.38 -12.10
N GLY A 316 -15.48 -1.91 -12.00
CA GLY A 316 -14.68 -1.37 -13.09
C GLY A 316 -15.09 0.04 -13.52
N ASP A 317 -15.66 0.84 -12.60
CA ASP A 317 -16.09 2.20 -12.91
C ASP A 317 -15.04 3.28 -12.58
N GLY A 318 -13.88 2.86 -12.09
CA GLY A 318 -12.76 3.73 -11.71
C GLY A 318 -12.91 4.34 -10.31
N LYS A 319 -13.93 3.97 -9.55
CA LYS A 319 -14.11 4.41 -8.17
C LYS A 319 -13.80 3.27 -7.21
N THR A 320 -13.26 3.62 -6.07
CA THR A 320 -13.03 2.66 -5.00
C THR A 320 -14.35 2.29 -4.33
N ASP A 321 -14.62 1.00 -4.27
CA ASP A 321 -15.75 0.36 -3.60
C ASP A 321 -15.32 -0.23 -2.26
N ILE A 322 -16.27 -0.72 -1.45
CA ILE A 322 -16.01 -1.29 -0.13
C ILE A 322 -16.47 -2.75 -0.09
N PHE A 323 -15.54 -3.64 0.23
CA PHE A 323 -15.82 -5.01 0.63
C PHE A 323 -15.86 -5.10 2.15
N TRP A 324 -17.00 -5.43 2.72
CA TRP A 324 -17.17 -5.65 4.14
C TRP A 324 -17.19 -7.15 4.46
N ARG A 325 -16.36 -7.56 5.41
CA ARG A 325 -16.33 -8.93 5.92
C ARG A 325 -16.59 -8.97 7.42
N ASN A 326 -17.57 -9.74 7.83
CA ASN A 326 -17.81 -10.03 9.23
C ASN A 326 -16.82 -11.09 9.71
N GLN A 327 -15.89 -10.69 10.57
CA GLN A 327 -14.80 -11.55 11.06
C GLN A 327 -15.29 -12.69 11.97
N ARG A 328 -16.47 -12.55 12.55
CA ARG A 328 -17.05 -13.55 13.45
C ARG A 328 -17.94 -14.55 12.74
N THR A 329 -18.75 -14.08 11.78
CA THR A 329 -19.75 -14.94 11.12
C THR A 329 -19.31 -15.42 9.74
N GLY A 330 -18.35 -14.75 9.09
CA GLY A 330 -17.93 -15.01 7.72
C GLY A 330 -18.89 -14.49 6.66
N GLU A 331 -19.86 -13.66 7.04
CA GLU A 331 -20.72 -12.94 6.09
C GLU A 331 -19.89 -11.88 5.35
N ASN A 332 -20.22 -11.69 4.07
CA ASN A 332 -19.55 -10.73 3.19
C ASN A 332 -20.60 -9.87 2.49
N THR A 333 -20.29 -8.59 2.26
CA THR A 333 -21.12 -7.67 1.47
C THR A 333 -20.23 -6.72 0.67
N ALA A 334 -20.65 -6.38 -0.53
CA ALA A 334 -20.02 -5.36 -1.35
C ALA A 334 -20.92 -4.11 -1.38
N TRP A 335 -20.30 -2.94 -1.21
CA TRP A 335 -20.90 -1.63 -1.38
C TRP A 335 -20.22 -0.92 -2.54
N LEU A 336 -20.97 -0.65 -3.61
CA LEU A 336 -20.49 0.17 -4.72
C LEU A 336 -20.68 1.63 -4.35
N MET A 337 -19.60 2.40 -4.46
CA MET A 337 -19.56 3.79 -3.99
C MET A 337 -19.78 4.81 -5.12
N ASP A 338 -20.31 5.95 -4.75
CA ASP A 338 -20.33 7.16 -5.57
C ASP A 338 -19.99 8.35 -4.66
N GLY A 339 -18.71 8.57 -4.46
CA GLY A 339 -18.16 9.49 -3.49
C GLY A 339 -18.54 9.09 -2.06
N SER A 340 -19.26 9.97 -1.35
CA SER A 340 -19.72 9.72 0.02
C SER A 340 -21.06 8.99 0.09
N SER A 341 -21.51 8.35 -0.98
CA SER A 341 -22.77 7.63 -1.03
C SER A 341 -22.60 6.19 -1.49
N VAL A 342 -23.38 5.27 -0.92
CA VAL A 342 -23.50 3.90 -1.39
C VAL A 342 -24.51 3.87 -2.53
N SER A 343 -24.06 3.61 -3.76
CA SER A 343 -24.95 3.54 -4.94
C SER A 343 -25.71 2.21 -4.99
N THR A 344 -25.06 1.13 -4.64
CA THR A 344 -25.63 -0.25 -4.63
C THR A 344 -24.93 -1.08 -3.58
N SER A 345 -25.65 -1.95 -2.91
CA SER A 345 -25.09 -2.93 -1.97
C SER A 345 -25.78 -4.27 -2.04
N ALA A 346 -25.04 -5.37 -1.86
CA ALA A 346 -25.61 -6.71 -1.70
C ALA A 346 -24.70 -7.64 -0.89
N PHE A 347 -25.31 -8.61 -0.22
CA PHE A 347 -24.58 -9.69 0.41
C PHE A 347 -24.02 -10.64 -0.66
N LEU A 348 -22.76 -11.03 -0.46
CA LEU A 348 -22.08 -12.08 -1.21
C LEU A 348 -22.19 -13.43 -0.49
N ALA A 349 -21.66 -14.48 -1.09
CA ALA A 349 -21.60 -15.79 -0.47
C ALA A 349 -20.85 -15.72 0.86
N LYS A 350 -21.38 -16.44 1.85
CA LYS A 350 -20.73 -16.58 3.15
C LYS A 350 -19.51 -17.49 3.04
N THR A 351 -18.41 -17.11 3.70
CA THR A 351 -17.16 -17.89 3.76
C THR A 351 -16.84 -18.28 5.18
N ASP A 352 -15.94 -19.27 5.37
CA ASP A 352 -15.45 -19.60 6.69
C ASP A 352 -14.70 -18.40 7.30
N PRO A 353 -14.99 -18.00 8.56
CA PRO A 353 -14.30 -16.87 9.20
C PRO A 353 -12.77 -17.01 9.31
N SER A 354 -12.25 -18.25 9.32
CA SER A 354 -10.81 -18.54 9.39
C SER A 354 -10.06 -18.23 8.10
N LEU A 355 -10.75 -18.15 6.96
CA LEU A 355 -10.11 -17.89 5.68
C LEU A 355 -9.46 -16.50 5.69
N LYS A 356 -8.25 -16.46 5.17
CA LYS A 356 -7.54 -15.23 4.81
C LYS A 356 -7.83 -14.87 3.37
N TYR A 357 -7.64 -13.60 3.00
CA TYR A 357 -7.83 -13.17 1.62
C TYR A 357 -6.89 -12.02 1.25
N THR A 358 -6.69 -11.85 -0.04
CA THR A 358 -6.15 -10.63 -0.64
C THR A 358 -7.05 -10.22 -1.80
N ILE A 359 -6.98 -8.95 -2.18
CA ILE A 359 -7.74 -8.40 -3.29
C ILE A 359 -6.80 -7.93 -4.40
N GLY A 360 -7.29 -7.93 -5.63
CA GLY A 360 -6.58 -7.45 -6.82
C GLY A 360 -7.28 -7.93 -8.07
N ASP A 361 -6.97 -7.36 -9.21
CA ASP A 361 -7.42 -7.83 -10.51
C ASP A 361 -6.58 -9.04 -10.91
N PHE A 362 -7.17 -10.23 -10.96
CA PHE A 362 -6.48 -11.48 -11.30
C PHE A 362 -6.70 -11.93 -12.75
N ASP A 363 -7.65 -11.35 -13.47
CA ASP A 363 -7.96 -11.73 -14.86
C ASP A 363 -7.90 -10.57 -15.85
N ASP A 364 -7.46 -9.36 -15.41
CA ASP A 364 -7.29 -8.14 -16.21
C ASP A 364 -8.61 -7.67 -16.84
N ASP A 365 -9.72 -7.83 -16.10
CA ASP A 365 -11.03 -7.33 -16.55
C ASP A 365 -11.32 -5.91 -16.01
N GLY A 366 -10.35 -5.30 -15.31
CA GLY A 366 -10.42 -3.98 -14.70
C GLY A 366 -11.22 -3.95 -13.41
N LYS A 367 -11.60 -5.10 -12.87
CA LYS A 367 -12.31 -5.20 -11.60
C LYS A 367 -11.46 -5.88 -10.54
N THR A 368 -11.62 -5.42 -9.32
CA THR A 368 -10.92 -6.03 -8.19
C THR A 368 -11.59 -7.33 -7.79
N ASP A 369 -10.82 -8.41 -7.77
CA ASP A 369 -11.20 -9.77 -7.36
C ASP A 369 -10.78 -10.08 -5.93
N ILE A 370 -11.21 -11.24 -5.39
CA ILE A 370 -10.88 -11.69 -4.05
C ILE A 370 -10.27 -13.09 -4.09
N PHE A 371 -8.97 -13.18 -3.74
CA PHE A 371 -8.28 -14.46 -3.57
C PHE A 371 -8.39 -14.92 -2.12
N TRP A 372 -8.98 -16.08 -1.89
CA TRP A 372 -9.18 -16.70 -0.59
C TRP A 372 -8.18 -17.80 -0.32
N ARG A 373 -7.72 -17.90 0.92
CA ARG A 373 -6.80 -18.95 1.37
C ARG A 373 -7.21 -19.54 2.71
N ASP A 374 -7.25 -20.86 2.78
CA ASP A 374 -7.23 -21.62 4.03
C ASP A 374 -5.78 -21.85 4.44
N THR A 375 -5.33 -21.19 5.50
CA THR A 375 -3.94 -21.32 6.01
C THR A 375 -3.71 -22.65 6.75
N THR A 376 -4.75 -23.44 7.01
CA THR A 376 -4.67 -24.74 7.68
C THR A 376 -4.52 -25.87 6.67
N SER A 377 -5.32 -25.87 5.61
CA SER A 377 -5.27 -26.90 4.56
C SER A 377 -4.37 -26.51 3.38
N GLY A 378 -4.12 -25.21 3.18
CA GLY A 378 -3.43 -24.69 2.00
C GLY A 378 -4.33 -24.53 0.78
N ASP A 379 -5.64 -24.74 0.91
CA ASP A 379 -6.61 -24.59 -0.18
C ASP A 379 -6.79 -23.13 -0.55
N ASN A 380 -6.95 -22.88 -1.85
CA ASN A 380 -7.11 -21.55 -2.42
C ASN A 380 -8.36 -21.50 -3.30
N LYS A 381 -9.03 -20.33 -3.28
CA LYS A 381 -10.17 -20.02 -4.14
C LYS A 381 -10.05 -18.59 -4.64
N LEU A 382 -10.60 -18.33 -5.81
CA LEU A 382 -10.68 -17.00 -6.40
C LEU A 382 -12.15 -16.65 -6.65
N TRP A 383 -12.57 -15.49 -6.21
CA TRP A 383 -13.82 -14.87 -6.58
C TRP A 383 -13.57 -13.80 -7.60
N PHE A 384 -14.01 -14.01 -8.83
CA PHE A 384 -14.06 -12.99 -9.87
C PHE A 384 -15.29 -12.12 -9.62
N MET A 385 -15.05 -10.86 -9.35
CA MET A 385 -16.09 -9.92 -8.97
C MET A 385 -16.74 -9.27 -10.20
N ASN A 386 -18.02 -8.98 -10.08
CA ASN A 386 -18.75 -8.15 -11.03
C ASN A 386 -19.75 -7.28 -10.24
N GLY A 387 -19.25 -6.19 -9.69
CA GLY A 387 -19.98 -5.34 -8.77
C GLY A 387 -20.32 -6.06 -7.48
N THR A 388 -21.60 -6.24 -7.21
CA THR A 388 -22.10 -6.92 -6.02
C THR A 388 -22.31 -8.44 -6.20
N THR A 389 -21.75 -9.03 -7.25
CA THR A 389 -21.79 -10.48 -7.51
C THR A 389 -20.39 -11.05 -7.67
N ALA A 390 -20.23 -12.34 -7.39
CA ALA A 390 -18.97 -13.05 -7.54
C ALA A 390 -19.16 -14.40 -8.19
N SER A 391 -18.24 -14.81 -9.06
CA SER A 391 -18.12 -16.18 -9.56
C SER A 391 -16.93 -16.86 -8.92
N GLU A 392 -17.13 -18.04 -8.30
CA GLU A 392 -16.06 -18.77 -7.59
C GLU A 392 -15.31 -19.73 -8.51
N SER A 393 -14.00 -19.78 -8.37
CA SER A 393 -13.12 -20.76 -8.99
C SER A 393 -12.09 -21.29 -7.99
N THR A 394 -11.76 -22.58 -8.08
CA THR A 394 -10.70 -23.19 -7.26
C THR A 394 -9.34 -22.94 -7.89
N VAL A 395 -8.36 -22.58 -7.06
CA VAL A 395 -6.95 -22.46 -7.42
C VAL A 395 -6.16 -23.59 -6.75
N ILE A 396 -5.03 -23.99 -7.34
CA ILE A 396 -4.21 -25.09 -6.84
C ILE A 396 -3.79 -24.86 -5.38
N ASN A 397 -3.75 -25.93 -4.59
CA ASN A 397 -3.27 -25.89 -3.21
C ASN A 397 -1.76 -25.64 -3.16
N ALA A 398 -1.33 -24.66 -2.32
CA ALA A 398 0.07 -24.29 -2.14
C ALA A 398 0.72 -24.94 -0.90
N GLY A 399 -0.02 -25.73 -0.12
CA GLY A 399 0.41 -26.22 1.19
C GLY A 399 0.31 -25.16 2.30
N PRO A 400 0.07 -25.57 3.55
CA PRO A 400 -0.18 -24.65 4.65
C PRO A 400 1.09 -23.90 5.14
N GLU A 401 2.28 -24.43 4.85
CA GLU A 401 3.57 -23.83 5.22
C GLU A 401 3.89 -22.53 4.47
N TRP A 402 3.29 -22.36 3.28
CA TRP A 402 3.53 -21.20 2.44
C TRP A 402 2.63 -20.04 2.82
N LYS A 403 3.22 -18.84 2.88
CA LYS A 403 2.51 -17.58 3.04
C LYS A 403 2.69 -16.76 1.77
N THR A 404 1.67 -16.03 1.41
CA THR A 404 1.69 -15.07 0.31
C THR A 404 1.46 -13.66 0.86
N ASN A 405 1.51 -12.65 0.00
CA ASN A 405 1.16 -11.27 0.30
C ASN A 405 -0.34 -11.09 0.66
N ILE A 406 -0.90 -12.02 1.44
CA ILE A 406 -2.26 -12.00 2.01
C ILE A 406 -2.19 -11.42 3.41
N ASN A 407 -3.06 -10.45 3.69
CA ASN A 407 -3.22 -9.80 4.99
C ASN A 407 -4.06 -10.63 5.98
#